data_d1e4ebfc75bfc0cc675a2f1c67e9ed93
#
_entry.id   d1e4ebfc75bfc0cc675a2f1c67e9ed93
#
_cell.length_a   1.000
_cell.length_b   1.000
_cell.length_c   1.000
_cell.angle_alpha   90.00
_cell.angle_beta   90.00
_cell.angle_gamma   90.00
#
_symmetry.space_group_name_H-M   'P 1'
#
loop_
_entity.id
_entity.type
_entity.pdbx_description
1 polymer ?
#
loop_
_entity_poly.entity_id
_entity_poly.type
_entity_poly.pdbx_seq_one_letter_code
_entity_poly.pdbx_strand_id
1 'polypeptide(L)'
;MEIKDKNIDITPHVLVIDDDKRLNNLLEKFLKDNNHFVDTSQNAKSARKKISIVAYDIIILDIMMPGESGLDLLKFIRVNYNTPVLMLSAMKDTKHRILGFERGADDYLGKPFEPKELLLRIKAILRRTEENKIIPVLEKNIIKFGNIIYDPILAIVWRNNQKIILTSKENELLKILVKGNGKTIDRYVLIKNLNLESRGIDITISRLRKKIENNPKRPINILTIRGEGYALLQE
;
A
#
# COMPACT_ATOMS: atom_id res chain seq x y z
N MET A 1 4.52 16.14 28.94
CA MET A 1 5.57 15.94 27.90
C MET A 1 4.87 15.31 26.72
N GLU A 2 4.37 16.16 25.81
CA GLU A 2 3.55 15.75 24.67
C GLU A 2 4.43 15.00 23.66
N ILE A 3 4.05 13.76 23.39
CA ILE A 3 4.63 12.96 22.32
C ILE A 3 4.05 13.50 21.00
N LYS A 4 4.82 14.37 20.33
CA LYS A 4 4.52 14.75 18.95
C LYS A 4 4.62 13.50 18.06
N ASP A 5 3.47 13.03 17.60
CA ASP A 5 3.37 12.08 16.50
C ASP A 5 4.20 12.60 15.30
N LYS A 6 5.36 11.99 15.08
CA LYS A 6 6.05 12.14 13.81
C LYS A 6 5.29 11.33 12.77
N ASN A 7 4.22 11.92 12.22
CA ASN A 7 3.69 11.49 10.93
C ASN A 7 4.85 11.56 9.93
N ILE A 8 5.21 10.42 9.38
CA ILE A 8 6.05 10.40 8.18
C ILE A 8 5.18 11.00 7.09
N ASP A 9 5.44 12.26 6.71
CA ASP A 9 4.78 12.92 5.60
C ASP A 9 5.08 12.14 4.31
N ILE A 10 4.28 11.11 4.04
CA ILE A 10 4.29 10.44 2.74
C ILE A 10 3.55 11.39 1.81
N THR A 11 4.29 12.06 0.94
CA THR A 11 3.72 12.93 -0.10
C THR A 11 2.91 12.08 -1.08
N PRO A 12 1.58 12.21 -1.13
CA PRO A 12 0.76 11.37 -1.99
C PRO A 12 1.03 11.61 -3.48
N HIS A 13 1.00 10.55 -4.28
CA HIS A 13 1.15 10.62 -5.74
C HIS A 13 -0.21 10.58 -6.42
N VAL A 14 -0.57 11.67 -7.08
CA VAL A 14 -1.86 11.90 -7.73
C VAL A 14 -1.73 11.82 -9.24
N LEU A 15 -2.63 11.09 -9.91
CA LEU A 15 -2.77 11.14 -11.37
C LEU A 15 -4.04 11.94 -11.72
N VAL A 16 -3.88 13.04 -12.47
CA VAL A 16 -5.00 13.83 -13.01
C VAL A 16 -5.23 13.46 -14.47
N ILE A 17 -6.46 13.09 -14.81
CA ILE A 17 -6.85 12.65 -16.15
C ILE A 17 -8.02 13.50 -16.63
N ASP A 18 -7.75 14.39 -17.55
CA ASP A 18 -8.73 15.32 -18.13
C ASP A 18 -8.25 15.71 -19.56
N ASP A 19 -9.13 15.84 -20.51
CA ASP A 19 -8.75 16.27 -21.86
C ASP A 19 -8.45 17.78 -21.95
N ASP A 20 -8.95 18.57 -21.00
CA ASP A 20 -8.61 19.98 -20.87
C ASP A 20 -7.19 20.16 -20.29
N LYS A 21 -6.26 20.49 -21.21
CA LYS A 21 -4.85 20.75 -20.85
C LYS A 21 -4.69 21.92 -19.87
N ARG A 22 -5.57 22.93 -19.93
CA ARG A 22 -5.50 24.10 -19.06
C ARG A 22 -5.87 23.71 -17.61
N LEU A 23 -6.94 22.92 -17.48
CA LEU A 23 -7.35 22.40 -16.19
C LEU A 23 -6.28 21.47 -15.60
N ASN A 24 -5.72 20.56 -16.41
CA ASN A 24 -4.60 19.68 -15.98
C ASN A 24 -3.43 20.51 -15.42
N ASN A 25 -2.99 21.54 -16.14
CA ASN A 25 -1.87 22.38 -15.69
C ASN A 25 -2.19 23.16 -14.40
N LEU A 26 -3.43 23.66 -14.27
CA LEU A 26 -3.88 24.34 -13.05
C LEU A 26 -3.91 23.41 -11.85
N LEU A 27 -4.46 22.22 -12.02
CA LEU A 27 -4.54 21.21 -10.97
C LEU A 27 -3.15 20.66 -10.58
N GLU A 28 -2.30 20.44 -11.57
CA GLU A 28 -0.92 20.02 -11.33
C GLU A 28 -0.18 21.04 -10.45
N LYS A 29 -0.22 22.32 -10.82
CA LYS A 29 0.40 23.38 -10.03
C LYS A 29 -0.20 23.47 -8.63
N PHE A 30 -1.53 23.54 -8.53
CA PHE A 30 -2.22 23.66 -7.25
C PHE A 30 -1.92 22.50 -6.30
N LEU A 31 -1.92 21.25 -6.79
CA LEU A 31 -1.67 20.10 -5.97
C LEU A 31 -0.19 19.98 -5.57
N LYS A 32 0.75 20.35 -6.46
CA LYS A 32 2.18 20.45 -6.12
C LYS A 32 2.44 21.48 -5.02
N ASP A 33 1.79 22.65 -5.10
CA ASP A 33 1.87 23.70 -4.08
C ASP A 33 1.26 23.25 -2.73
N ASN A 34 0.46 22.17 -2.74
CA ASN A 34 -0.14 21.54 -1.56
C ASN A 34 0.50 20.17 -1.20
N ASN A 35 1.79 20.00 -1.48
CA ASN A 35 2.59 18.84 -1.11
C ASN A 35 2.09 17.51 -1.69
N HIS A 36 1.78 17.45 -3.00
CA HIS A 36 1.49 16.23 -3.74
C HIS A 36 2.47 16.03 -4.89
N PHE A 37 2.88 14.79 -5.16
CA PHE A 37 3.44 14.44 -6.46
C PHE A 37 2.30 14.32 -7.46
N VAL A 38 2.46 14.90 -8.66
CA VAL A 38 1.38 14.95 -9.63
C VAL A 38 1.86 14.59 -11.02
N ASP A 39 1.18 13.63 -11.61
CA ASP A 39 1.22 13.33 -13.03
C ASP A 39 -0.10 13.73 -13.69
N THR A 40 -0.06 14.09 -14.97
CA THR A 40 -1.26 14.43 -15.74
C THR A 40 -1.39 13.55 -16.98
N SER A 41 -2.61 13.32 -17.45
CA SER A 41 -2.90 12.61 -18.70
C SER A 41 -4.08 13.27 -19.40
N GLN A 42 -4.04 13.34 -20.76
CA GLN A 42 -5.10 14.00 -21.53
C GLN A 42 -6.10 13.01 -22.16
N ASN A 43 -5.92 11.72 -21.96
CA ASN A 43 -6.81 10.69 -22.48
C ASN A 43 -6.60 9.35 -21.76
N ALA A 44 -7.57 8.45 -21.90
CA ALA A 44 -7.56 7.15 -21.27
C ALA A 44 -6.37 6.28 -21.72
N LYS A 45 -5.96 6.33 -22.99
CA LYS A 45 -4.84 5.53 -23.51
C LYS A 45 -3.53 5.87 -22.81
N SER A 46 -3.21 7.15 -22.65
CA SER A 46 -1.99 7.57 -21.94
C SER A 46 -2.08 7.31 -20.44
N ALA A 47 -3.28 7.45 -19.85
CA ALA A 47 -3.53 7.13 -18.45
C ALA A 47 -3.29 5.64 -18.16
N ARG A 48 -3.83 4.73 -18.96
CA ARG A 48 -3.57 3.27 -18.84
C ARG A 48 -2.09 2.95 -18.82
N LYS A 49 -1.30 3.55 -19.73
CA LYS A 49 0.15 3.35 -19.78
C LYS A 49 0.83 3.83 -18.47
N LYS A 50 0.41 4.97 -17.93
CA LYS A 50 0.95 5.48 -16.66
C LYS A 50 0.58 4.59 -15.48
N ILE A 51 -0.69 4.22 -15.36
CA ILE A 51 -1.21 3.37 -14.27
C ILE A 51 -0.53 1.98 -14.27
N SER A 52 -0.14 1.44 -15.44
CA SER A 52 0.54 0.14 -15.51
C SER A 52 2.02 0.18 -15.05
N ILE A 53 2.63 1.36 -14.98
CA ILE A 53 4.05 1.55 -14.63
C ILE A 53 4.22 2.15 -13.24
N VAL A 54 3.31 3.04 -12.85
CA VAL A 54 3.40 3.83 -11.61
C VAL A 54 2.21 3.53 -10.72
N ALA A 55 2.49 3.29 -9.42
CA ALA A 55 1.44 3.21 -8.40
C ALA A 55 1.06 4.63 -7.95
N TYR A 56 -0.21 4.97 -8.13
CA TYR A 56 -0.79 6.23 -7.66
C TYR A 56 -1.59 6.00 -6.38
N ASP A 57 -1.57 6.96 -5.46
CA ASP A 57 -2.36 6.92 -4.24
C ASP A 57 -3.82 7.33 -4.49
N ILE A 58 -4.05 8.17 -5.50
CA ILE A 58 -5.39 8.58 -5.95
C ILE A 58 -5.36 8.98 -7.42
N ILE A 59 -6.47 8.73 -8.12
CA ILE A 59 -6.70 9.16 -9.50
C ILE A 59 -7.85 10.17 -9.51
N ILE A 60 -7.65 11.33 -10.13
CA ILE A 60 -8.69 12.32 -10.44
C ILE A 60 -9.04 12.14 -11.90
N LEU A 61 -10.29 11.83 -12.21
CA LEU A 61 -10.69 11.35 -13.53
C LEU A 61 -11.91 12.11 -14.05
N ASP A 62 -11.75 12.78 -15.18
CA ASP A 62 -12.89 13.37 -15.88
C ASP A 62 -13.78 12.30 -16.52
N ILE A 63 -15.09 12.48 -16.43
CA ILE A 63 -16.07 11.59 -17.08
C ILE A 63 -16.09 11.79 -18.60
N MET A 64 -16.05 13.05 -19.03
CA MET A 64 -16.30 13.45 -20.42
C MET A 64 -15.00 13.64 -21.17
N MET A 65 -14.43 12.56 -21.66
CA MET A 65 -13.22 12.61 -22.48
C MET A 65 -13.50 12.12 -23.92
N PRO A 66 -12.83 12.68 -24.92
CA PRO A 66 -12.93 12.20 -26.29
C PRO A 66 -12.43 10.76 -26.45
N GLY A 67 -13.17 9.95 -27.20
CA GLY A 67 -12.85 8.54 -27.45
C GLY A 67 -13.32 7.64 -26.33
N GLU A 68 -12.42 7.19 -25.45
CA GLU A 68 -12.78 6.38 -24.30
C GLU A 68 -13.24 7.27 -23.14
N SER A 69 -14.46 7.04 -22.65
CA SER A 69 -15.02 7.80 -21.51
C SER A 69 -14.30 7.51 -20.20
N GLY A 70 -14.37 8.46 -19.24
CA GLY A 70 -13.85 8.24 -17.89
C GLY A 70 -14.53 7.08 -17.17
N LEU A 71 -15.80 6.80 -17.46
CA LEU A 71 -16.53 5.67 -16.89
C LEU A 71 -16.01 4.31 -17.39
N ASP A 72 -15.54 4.23 -18.65
CA ASP A 72 -14.95 3.01 -19.18
C ASP A 72 -13.52 2.80 -18.64
N LEU A 73 -12.77 3.88 -18.48
CA LEU A 73 -11.48 3.84 -17.81
C LEU A 73 -11.62 3.46 -16.33
N LEU A 74 -12.63 3.97 -15.62
CA LEU A 74 -12.93 3.57 -14.25
C LEU A 74 -13.18 2.06 -14.13
N LYS A 75 -13.98 1.49 -15.04
CA LYS A 75 -14.23 0.04 -15.09
C LYS A 75 -12.92 -0.75 -15.24
N PHE A 76 -12.04 -0.31 -16.13
CA PHE A 76 -10.72 -0.92 -16.28
C PHE A 76 -9.88 -0.81 -14.99
N ILE A 77 -9.86 0.37 -14.34
CA ILE A 77 -9.14 0.57 -13.08
C ILE A 77 -9.66 -0.40 -12.02
N ARG A 78 -10.97 -0.56 -11.87
CA ARG A 78 -11.57 -1.45 -10.86
C ARG A 78 -11.31 -2.93 -11.08
N VAL A 79 -11.17 -3.37 -12.33
CA VAL A 79 -10.81 -4.76 -12.64
C VAL A 79 -9.36 -5.08 -12.28
N ASN A 80 -8.47 -4.10 -12.40
CA ASN A 80 -7.03 -4.35 -12.31
C ASN A 80 -6.36 -3.70 -11.09
N TYR A 81 -6.98 -2.68 -10.47
CA TYR A 81 -6.36 -1.85 -9.43
C TYR A 81 -7.38 -1.43 -8.37
N ASN A 82 -6.91 -1.31 -7.13
CA ASN A 82 -7.70 -0.79 -6.00
C ASN A 82 -7.43 0.70 -5.72
N THR A 83 -6.75 1.40 -6.65
CA THR A 83 -6.43 2.82 -6.48
C THR A 83 -7.72 3.64 -6.39
N PRO A 84 -7.88 4.50 -5.36
CA PRO A 84 -9.04 5.37 -5.24
C PRO A 84 -9.22 6.29 -6.44
N VAL A 85 -10.47 6.52 -6.84
CA VAL A 85 -10.83 7.38 -7.98
C VAL A 85 -11.85 8.43 -7.56
N LEU A 86 -11.45 9.71 -7.67
CA LEU A 86 -12.35 10.86 -7.59
C LEU A 86 -12.76 11.28 -9.00
N MET A 87 -14.05 11.15 -9.30
CA MET A 87 -14.58 11.52 -10.62
C MET A 87 -14.89 13.02 -10.69
N LEU A 88 -14.50 13.66 -11.78
CA LEU A 88 -14.93 15.00 -12.14
C LEU A 88 -16.12 14.91 -13.11
N SER A 89 -17.21 15.63 -12.85
CA SER A 89 -18.42 15.57 -13.67
C SER A 89 -19.03 16.95 -13.91
N ALA A 90 -19.77 17.14 -15.00
CA ALA A 90 -20.59 18.34 -15.15
C ALA A 90 -21.70 18.37 -14.08
N MET A 91 -21.96 19.53 -13.48
CA MET A 91 -22.87 19.72 -12.32
C MET A 91 -24.30 19.16 -12.54
N LYS A 92 -24.79 19.05 -13.78
CA LYS A 92 -26.15 18.64 -14.11
C LYS A 92 -26.33 17.14 -14.37
N ASP A 93 -25.29 16.34 -14.19
CA ASP A 93 -25.30 14.95 -14.67
C ASP A 93 -25.52 13.94 -13.54
N THR A 94 -26.72 13.99 -12.95
CA THR A 94 -27.13 13.06 -11.88
C THR A 94 -27.09 11.59 -12.33
N LYS A 95 -27.41 11.31 -13.60
CA LYS A 95 -27.41 9.93 -14.13
C LYS A 95 -25.98 9.36 -14.17
N HIS A 96 -25.01 10.10 -14.69
CA HIS A 96 -23.62 9.67 -14.73
C HIS A 96 -23.00 9.56 -13.33
N ARG A 97 -23.43 10.37 -12.37
CA ARG A 97 -23.01 10.23 -10.95
C ARG A 97 -23.47 8.93 -10.33
N ILE A 98 -24.74 8.57 -10.52
CA ILE A 98 -25.31 7.30 -10.01
C ILE A 98 -24.56 6.11 -10.64
N LEU A 99 -24.45 6.08 -11.98
CA LEU A 99 -23.72 5.04 -12.71
C LEU A 99 -22.27 4.91 -12.27
N GLY A 100 -21.63 5.99 -11.93
CA GLY A 100 -20.23 5.94 -11.52
C GLY A 100 -20.07 5.41 -10.10
N PHE A 101 -20.96 5.72 -9.14
CA PHE A 101 -20.94 5.07 -7.83
C PHE A 101 -21.20 3.55 -7.96
N GLU A 102 -22.14 3.14 -8.80
CA GLU A 102 -22.38 1.72 -9.12
C GLU A 102 -21.15 1.05 -9.75
N ARG A 103 -20.34 1.81 -10.48
CA ARG A 103 -19.08 1.34 -11.10
C ARG A 103 -17.87 1.46 -10.17
N GLY A 104 -18.05 1.89 -8.91
CA GLY A 104 -17.03 1.86 -7.88
C GLY A 104 -16.16 3.11 -7.78
N ALA A 105 -16.63 4.29 -8.16
CA ALA A 105 -15.95 5.54 -7.84
C ALA A 105 -16.02 5.82 -6.32
N ASP A 106 -14.96 6.39 -5.76
CA ASP A 106 -14.87 6.66 -4.32
C ASP A 106 -15.54 8.00 -3.94
N ASP A 107 -15.54 8.97 -4.85
CA ASP A 107 -16.25 10.26 -4.68
C ASP A 107 -16.44 10.96 -6.02
N TYR A 108 -17.24 12.03 -6.00
CA TYR A 108 -17.56 12.89 -7.14
C TYR A 108 -17.41 14.35 -6.81
N LEU A 109 -16.88 15.13 -7.79
CA LEU A 109 -16.80 16.58 -7.72
C LEU A 109 -17.38 17.19 -9.00
N GLY A 110 -18.39 18.07 -8.85
CA GLY A 110 -19.04 18.74 -9.99
C GLY A 110 -18.23 19.89 -10.53
N LYS A 111 -18.03 19.96 -11.86
CA LYS A 111 -17.46 21.13 -12.54
C LYS A 111 -18.54 22.21 -12.76
N PRO A 112 -18.28 23.52 -12.52
CA PRO A 112 -17.05 24.09 -11.95
C PRO A 112 -16.93 23.86 -10.44
N PHE A 113 -15.70 23.73 -9.92
CA PHE A 113 -15.42 23.51 -8.50
C PHE A 113 -14.32 24.44 -7.99
N GLU A 114 -14.33 24.63 -6.68
CA GLU A 114 -13.27 25.35 -6.00
C GLU A 114 -12.07 24.40 -5.76
N PRO A 115 -10.81 24.82 -6.07
CA PRO A 115 -9.64 23.98 -5.85
C PRO A 115 -9.49 23.49 -4.41
N LYS A 116 -9.94 24.29 -3.43
CA LYS A 116 -9.94 23.91 -2.02
C LYS A 116 -10.89 22.75 -1.72
N GLU A 117 -12.05 22.66 -2.40
CA GLU A 117 -12.98 21.54 -2.26
C GLU A 117 -12.34 20.25 -2.78
N LEU A 118 -11.69 20.30 -3.95
CA LEU A 118 -10.94 19.18 -4.51
C LEU A 118 -9.92 18.65 -3.49
N LEU A 119 -9.11 19.53 -2.90
CA LEU A 119 -8.09 19.15 -1.92
C LEU A 119 -8.69 18.50 -0.68
N LEU A 120 -9.81 19.00 -0.17
CA LEU A 120 -10.50 18.42 0.99
C LEU A 120 -11.05 17.02 0.67
N ARG A 121 -11.56 16.78 -0.54
CA ARG A 121 -12.04 15.49 -0.99
C ARG A 121 -10.89 14.49 -1.15
N ILE A 122 -9.79 14.91 -1.77
CA ILE A 122 -8.55 14.11 -1.85
C ILE A 122 -8.12 13.66 -0.46
N LYS A 123 -8.00 14.60 0.49
CA LYS A 123 -7.62 14.27 1.89
C LYS A 123 -8.60 13.31 2.56
N ALA A 124 -9.91 13.49 2.33
CA ALA A 124 -10.93 12.60 2.90
C ALA A 124 -10.85 11.18 2.33
N ILE A 125 -10.60 11.04 1.01
CA ILE A 125 -10.44 9.75 0.35
C ILE A 125 -9.15 9.08 0.84
N LEU A 126 -8.02 9.78 0.83
CA LEU A 126 -6.73 9.22 1.27
C LEU A 126 -6.79 8.77 2.74
N ARG A 127 -7.41 9.58 3.62
CA ARG A 127 -7.62 9.19 5.03
C ARG A 127 -8.45 7.92 5.14
N ARG A 128 -9.57 7.79 4.43
CA ARG A 128 -10.39 6.55 4.41
C ARG A 128 -9.61 5.37 3.86
N THR A 129 -8.74 5.62 2.88
CA THR A 129 -7.89 4.57 2.31
C THR A 129 -6.79 4.17 3.28
N GLU A 130 -6.24 5.09 4.05
CA GLU A 130 -5.30 4.80 5.14
C GLU A 130 -5.99 4.08 6.30
N GLU A 131 -7.15 4.56 6.74
CA GLU A 131 -7.99 3.90 7.75
C GLU A 131 -8.45 2.51 7.26
N ASN A 132 -8.83 2.37 5.99
CA ASN A 132 -9.16 1.10 5.35
C ASN A 132 -7.93 0.25 4.98
N LYS A 133 -6.76 0.82 4.74
CA LYS A 133 -5.48 0.08 4.66
C LYS A 133 -5.05 -0.39 6.05
N ILE A 134 -5.44 0.31 7.10
CA ILE A 134 -5.15 -0.09 8.48
C ILE A 134 -6.11 -1.21 8.95
N ILE A 135 -7.35 -1.30 8.43
CA ILE A 135 -8.35 -2.24 8.94
C ILE A 135 -8.54 -3.53 8.10
N PRO A 136 -8.57 -3.58 6.76
CA PRO A 136 -8.79 -4.86 6.06
C PRO A 136 -7.52 -5.54 5.56
N VAL A 137 -6.39 -4.85 5.37
CA VAL A 137 -5.10 -5.49 5.12
C VAL A 137 -4.54 -6.07 6.42
N LEU A 138 -4.86 -5.45 7.57
CA LEU A 138 -4.49 -5.92 8.88
C LEU A 138 -5.18 -7.24 9.27
N GLU A 139 -6.41 -7.51 8.84
CA GLU A 139 -7.13 -8.70 9.33
C GLU A 139 -6.91 -9.99 8.54
N LYS A 140 -6.50 -9.93 7.26
CA LYS A 140 -6.37 -11.16 6.44
C LYS A 140 -4.96 -11.73 6.31
N ASN A 141 -3.91 -10.95 6.52
CA ASN A 141 -2.53 -11.43 6.31
C ASN A 141 -1.53 -10.96 7.36
N ILE A 142 -1.94 -10.16 8.34
CA ILE A 142 -1.06 -9.72 9.42
C ILE A 142 -0.96 -10.80 10.48
N ILE A 143 0.27 -11.11 10.81
CA ILE A 143 0.63 -12.09 11.79
C ILE A 143 1.20 -11.35 12.99
N LYS A 144 0.59 -11.57 14.15
CA LYS A 144 1.06 -10.99 15.41
C LYS A 144 1.73 -12.06 16.24
N PHE A 145 2.89 -11.74 16.78
CA PHE A 145 3.60 -12.59 17.75
C PHE A 145 4.41 -11.71 18.71
N GLY A 146 4.18 -11.85 20.00
CA GLY A 146 4.70 -10.92 21.01
C GLY A 146 4.34 -9.46 20.66
N ASN A 147 5.30 -8.56 20.67
CA ASN A 147 5.15 -7.15 20.27
C ASN A 147 5.43 -6.87 18.78
N ILE A 148 5.45 -7.92 17.97
CA ILE A 148 5.74 -7.86 16.53
C ILE A 148 4.44 -7.94 15.75
N ILE A 149 4.32 -7.06 14.76
CA ILE A 149 3.30 -7.10 13.72
C ILE A 149 4.02 -7.36 12.40
N TYR A 150 3.66 -8.40 11.68
CA TYR A 150 4.32 -8.81 10.45
C TYR A 150 3.35 -8.89 9.28
N ASP A 151 3.69 -8.20 8.19
CA ASP A 151 3.01 -8.32 6.90
C ASP A 151 3.89 -9.13 5.93
N PRO A 152 3.51 -10.38 5.62
CA PRO A 152 4.28 -11.22 4.73
C PRO A 152 4.23 -10.79 3.26
N ILE A 153 3.23 -10.02 2.84
CA ILE A 153 3.09 -9.55 1.46
C ILE A 153 4.04 -8.39 1.21
N LEU A 154 4.00 -7.39 2.09
CA LEU A 154 4.86 -6.21 2.00
C LEU A 154 6.29 -6.46 2.47
N ALA A 155 6.58 -7.61 3.06
CA ALA A 155 7.86 -7.92 3.70
C ALA A 155 8.26 -6.91 4.79
N ILE A 156 7.28 -6.48 5.58
CA ILE A 156 7.43 -5.46 6.61
C ILE A 156 7.13 -6.06 7.98
N VAL A 157 7.96 -5.67 8.94
CA VAL A 157 7.74 -5.92 10.37
C VAL A 157 7.60 -4.58 11.07
N TRP A 158 6.62 -4.48 11.96
CA TRP A 158 6.55 -3.37 12.91
C TRP A 158 6.91 -3.89 14.29
N ARG A 159 7.84 -3.21 14.94
CA ARG A 159 8.24 -3.44 16.31
C ARG A 159 8.23 -2.12 17.07
N ASN A 160 7.43 -2.02 18.15
CA ASN A 160 7.28 -0.78 18.91
C ASN A 160 6.95 0.44 18.02
N ASN A 161 6.02 0.29 17.07
CA ASN A 161 5.62 1.28 16.06
C ASN A 161 6.73 1.68 15.06
N GLN A 162 7.88 1.01 15.08
CA GLN A 162 8.92 1.23 14.08
C GLN A 162 8.80 0.24 12.93
N LYS A 163 8.70 0.77 11.73
CA LYS A 163 8.64 -0.01 10.49
C LYS A 163 10.04 -0.53 10.12
N ILE A 164 10.15 -1.82 9.91
CA ILE A 164 11.38 -2.52 9.53
C ILE A 164 11.13 -3.31 8.26
N ILE A 165 11.90 -3.05 7.22
CA ILE A 165 11.79 -3.77 5.94
C ILE A 165 12.67 -5.01 6.00
N LEU A 166 12.10 -6.15 5.60
CA LEU A 166 12.82 -7.41 5.48
C LEU A 166 13.39 -7.56 4.06
N THR A 167 14.55 -8.20 3.97
CA THR A 167 15.05 -8.68 2.66
C THR A 167 14.21 -9.88 2.21
N SER A 168 14.28 -10.23 0.90
CA SER A 168 13.53 -11.38 0.36
C SER A 168 13.80 -12.66 1.16
N LYS A 169 15.04 -12.95 1.50
CA LYS A 169 15.42 -14.17 2.27
C LYS A 169 14.95 -14.15 3.72
N GLU A 170 14.99 -12.97 4.37
CA GLU A 170 14.44 -12.81 5.73
C GLU A 170 12.92 -12.96 5.73
N ASN A 171 12.24 -12.42 4.71
CA ASN A 171 10.80 -12.56 4.55
C ASN A 171 10.37 -14.01 4.27
N GLU A 172 11.06 -14.70 3.35
CA GLU A 172 10.83 -16.12 3.07
C GLU A 172 11.03 -16.98 4.33
N LEU A 173 12.12 -16.74 5.08
CA LEU A 173 12.39 -17.43 6.33
C LEU A 173 11.27 -17.20 7.35
N LEU A 174 10.88 -15.95 7.57
CA LEU A 174 9.83 -15.62 8.53
C LEU A 174 8.48 -16.24 8.12
N LYS A 175 8.14 -16.25 6.83
CA LYS A 175 6.94 -16.94 6.31
C LYS A 175 6.93 -18.44 6.65
N ILE A 176 8.07 -19.10 6.50
CA ILE A 176 8.17 -20.54 6.80
C ILE A 176 8.02 -20.78 8.30
N LEU A 177 8.70 -19.98 9.14
CA LEU A 177 8.62 -20.10 10.59
C LEU A 177 7.21 -19.85 11.11
N VAL A 178 6.52 -18.85 10.57
CA VAL A 178 5.12 -18.54 10.90
C VAL A 178 4.19 -19.71 10.55
N LYS A 179 4.34 -20.31 9.36
CA LYS A 179 3.56 -21.47 8.94
C LYS A 179 3.78 -22.69 9.85
N GLY A 180 4.93 -22.76 10.51
CA GLY A 180 5.25 -23.81 11.48
C GLY A 180 4.39 -23.75 12.74
N ASN A 181 3.72 -22.63 13.01
CA ASN A 181 2.79 -22.43 14.13
C ASN A 181 3.35 -22.93 15.47
N GLY A 182 4.52 -22.43 15.86
CA GLY A 182 5.22 -22.81 17.09
C GLY A 182 6.02 -24.11 16.99
N LYS A 183 5.83 -24.92 15.96
CA LYS A 183 6.58 -26.17 15.78
C LYS A 183 8.01 -25.91 15.32
N THR A 184 8.91 -26.75 15.76
CA THR A 184 10.30 -26.75 15.29
C THR A 184 10.34 -27.11 13.81
N ILE A 185 11.03 -26.31 13.03
CA ILE A 185 11.28 -26.58 11.62
C ILE A 185 12.74 -26.97 11.49
N ASP A 186 12.92 -28.15 10.93
CA ASP A 186 14.24 -28.74 10.73
C ASP A 186 15.16 -27.84 9.92
N ARG A 187 16.41 -27.73 10.33
CA ARG A 187 17.43 -26.89 9.71
C ARG A 187 17.64 -27.21 8.23
N TYR A 188 17.66 -28.49 7.86
CA TYR A 188 17.85 -28.91 6.47
C TYR A 188 16.66 -28.50 5.59
N VAL A 189 15.45 -28.61 6.14
CA VAL A 189 14.21 -28.14 5.47
C VAL A 189 14.29 -26.63 5.18
N LEU A 190 14.76 -25.83 6.12
CA LEU A 190 14.94 -24.38 5.93
C LEU A 190 16.00 -24.08 4.87
N ILE A 191 17.15 -24.76 4.91
CA ILE A 191 18.23 -24.61 3.93
C ILE A 191 17.72 -24.91 2.52
N LYS A 192 17.01 -26.01 2.35
CA LYS A 192 16.44 -26.44 1.06
C LYS A 192 15.41 -25.45 0.52
N ASN A 193 14.44 -25.05 1.35
CA ASN A 193 13.38 -24.12 0.93
C ASN A 193 13.89 -22.71 0.59
N LEU A 194 14.93 -22.25 1.26
CA LEU A 194 15.51 -20.94 1.04
C LEU A 194 16.64 -20.93 0.00
N ASN A 195 16.99 -22.11 -0.52
CA ASN A 195 18.13 -22.30 -1.42
C ASN A 195 19.40 -21.62 -0.87
N LEU A 196 19.77 -21.99 0.36
CA LEU A 196 20.92 -21.46 1.08
C LEU A 196 22.00 -22.52 1.25
N GLU A 197 23.24 -22.10 1.45
CA GLU A 197 24.29 -22.98 1.96
C GLU A 197 24.10 -23.24 3.47
N SER A 198 24.73 -24.30 3.98
CA SER A 198 24.54 -24.75 5.37
C SER A 198 24.80 -23.67 6.44
N ARG A 199 25.76 -22.76 6.20
CA ARG A 199 26.02 -21.60 7.08
C ARG A 199 25.08 -20.42 6.82
N GLY A 200 24.43 -20.36 5.66
CA GLY A 200 23.56 -19.25 5.25
C GLY A 200 22.33 -19.10 6.13
N ILE A 201 21.79 -20.21 6.65
CA ILE A 201 20.61 -20.16 7.52
C ILE A 201 20.90 -19.45 8.85
N ASP A 202 22.03 -19.73 9.48
CA ASP A 202 22.39 -19.11 10.78
C ASP A 202 22.61 -17.59 10.63
N ILE A 203 23.21 -17.20 9.50
CA ILE A 203 23.40 -15.78 9.17
C ILE A 203 22.04 -15.11 8.99
N THR A 204 21.12 -15.74 8.27
CA THR A 204 19.78 -15.20 8.01
C THR A 204 18.97 -15.12 9.30
N ILE A 205 19.01 -16.14 10.16
CA ILE A 205 18.41 -16.15 11.51
C ILE A 205 18.99 -15.01 12.36
N SER A 206 20.32 -14.87 12.37
CA SER A 206 21.00 -13.83 13.15
C SER A 206 20.57 -12.42 12.69
N ARG A 207 20.48 -12.18 11.38
CA ARG A 207 20.01 -10.91 10.81
C ARG A 207 18.55 -10.65 11.15
N LEU A 208 17.69 -11.66 11.02
CA LEU A 208 16.28 -11.55 11.33
C LEU A 208 16.07 -11.26 12.83
N ARG A 209 16.79 -11.95 13.73
CA ARG A 209 16.78 -11.66 15.16
C ARG A 209 17.17 -10.23 15.50
N LYS A 210 18.19 -9.68 14.83
CA LYS A 210 18.57 -8.26 15.01
C LYS A 210 17.44 -7.30 14.68
N LYS A 211 16.54 -7.68 13.80
CA LYS A 211 15.39 -6.87 13.37
C LYS A 211 14.18 -7.02 14.29
N ILE A 212 13.89 -8.23 14.74
CA ILE A 212 12.64 -8.52 15.46
C ILE A 212 12.80 -8.71 16.97
N GLU A 213 13.96 -9.16 17.45
CA GLU A 213 14.18 -9.39 18.88
C GLU A 213 14.61 -8.12 19.61
N ASN A 214 14.15 -7.94 20.85
CA ASN A 214 14.66 -6.89 21.72
C ASN A 214 16.12 -7.13 22.10
N ASN A 215 16.47 -8.40 22.34
CA ASN A 215 17.85 -8.83 22.58
C ASN A 215 18.18 -10.03 21.67
N PRO A 216 18.90 -9.82 20.54
CA PRO A 216 19.26 -10.87 19.62
C PRO A 216 20.08 -12.04 20.23
N LYS A 217 20.79 -11.78 21.33
CA LYS A 217 21.57 -12.78 22.07
C LYS A 217 20.72 -13.64 23.01
N ARG A 218 19.52 -13.14 23.38
CA ARG A 218 18.52 -13.85 24.19
C ARG A 218 17.17 -13.76 23.49
N PRO A 219 17.02 -14.45 22.35
CA PRO A 219 15.81 -14.38 21.55
C PRO A 219 14.63 -15.02 22.29
N ILE A 220 13.47 -14.39 22.19
CA ILE A 220 12.21 -14.87 22.77
C ILE A 220 11.21 -15.28 21.69
N ASN A 221 11.31 -14.74 20.49
CA ASN A 221 10.41 -15.06 19.38
C ASN A 221 10.97 -16.18 18.51
N ILE A 222 12.20 -16.06 18.00
CA ILE A 222 12.83 -17.12 17.17
C ILE A 222 13.79 -17.93 18.04
N LEU A 223 13.34 -19.10 18.45
CA LEU A 223 14.14 -20.03 19.28
C LEU A 223 15.04 -20.91 18.43
N THR A 224 16.18 -21.30 19.00
CA THR A 224 17.03 -22.38 18.49
C THR A 224 16.75 -23.64 19.30
N ILE A 225 16.31 -24.70 18.65
CA ILE A 225 16.16 -26.02 19.24
C ILE A 225 17.40 -26.82 18.85
N ARG A 226 18.26 -27.07 19.83
CA ARG A 226 19.57 -27.72 19.59
C ARG A 226 19.41 -29.09 18.97
N GLY A 227 20.14 -29.32 17.89
CA GLY A 227 20.10 -30.61 17.17
C GLY A 227 18.91 -30.76 16.21
N GLU A 228 17.92 -29.86 16.24
CA GLU A 228 16.71 -29.96 15.42
C GLU A 228 16.60 -28.80 14.41
N GLY A 229 16.49 -27.57 14.89
CA GLY A 229 16.27 -26.44 13.99
C GLY A 229 15.82 -25.17 14.69
N TYR A 230 14.79 -24.52 14.14
CA TYR A 230 14.28 -23.23 14.63
C TYR A 230 12.77 -23.24 14.75
N ALA A 231 12.26 -22.55 15.76
CA ALA A 231 10.82 -22.37 15.98
C ALA A 231 10.51 -20.87 16.19
N LEU A 232 9.34 -20.42 15.74
CA LEU A 232 8.78 -19.12 16.06
C LEU A 232 7.67 -19.31 17.09
N LEU A 233 7.83 -18.72 18.28
CA LEU A 233 6.75 -18.67 19.26
C LEU A 233 5.71 -17.64 18.82
N GLN A 234 4.45 -18.08 18.77
CA GLN A 234 3.26 -17.26 18.52
C GLN A 234 2.41 -17.37 19.78
N GLU A 235 2.50 -16.36 20.65
CA GLU A 235 1.58 -16.16 21.76
C GLU A 235 0.47 -15.20 21.37
#